data_f0e1dd3bf62157a7c95a2b153bd42340
#
_entry.id   f0e1dd3bf62157a7c95a2b153bd42340
#
_cell.length_a   1.000
_cell.length_b   1.000
_cell.length_c   1.000
_cell.angle_alpha   90.00
_cell.angle_beta   90.00
_cell.angle_gamma   90.00
#
_symmetry.space_group_name_H-M   'P 1'
#
loop_
_entity.id
_entity.type
_entity.pdbx_description
1 polymer ?
#
loop_
_entity_poly.entity_id
_entity_poly.type
_entity_poly.pdbx_seq_one_letter_code
_entity_poly.pdbx_strand_id
1 'polypeptide(L)'
;MTFVNYETENNSFSYLAIALSADATTLQVNDWDIFPQNWPFILTLEHYDDDWNCVKREIVKATERDWNTLTVVRWFEQCVADDTANPKTLQQAQFNFVAWDSVSLTLTSELITDIQNEITRQLDNLETAQSCITTDEQRISDIETFINNL
;
A
#
# COMPACT_ATOMS: atom_id res chain seq x y z
N MET A 1 -6.42 -14.51 9.98
CA MET A 1 -6.22 -13.48 8.94
C MET A 1 -4.74 -13.08 8.97
N THR A 2 -4.01 -13.35 7.91
CA THR A 2 -2.59 -13.02 7.87
C THR A 2 -2.49 -11.54 7.50
N PHE A 3 -1.92 -10.73 8.36
CA PHE A 3 -1.70 -9.32 8.13
C PHE A 3 -0.67 -9.16 7.01
N VAL A 4 -1.01 -8.46 5.95
CA VAL A 4 -0.02 -8.08 4.93
C VAL A 4 0.61 -6.78 5.40
N ASN A 5 1.84 -6.86 5.89
CA ASN A 5 2.61 -5.68 6.27
C ASN A 5 3.20 -5.09 4.97
N TYR A 6 2.73 -3.92 4.56
CA TYR A 6 3.30 -3.20 3.45
C TYR A 6 4.51 -2.39 3.92
N GLU A 7 5.63 -2.59 3.27
CA GLU A 7 6.81 -1.76 3.50
C GLU A 7 6.64 -0.40 2.81
N THR A 8 6.97 0.65 3.54
CA THR A 8 6.92 2.03 3.05
C THR A 8 8.26 2.71 3.29
N GLU A 9 8.85 3.23 2.23
CA GLU A 9 9.97 4.17 2.30
C GLU A 9 9.56 5.52 1.73
N ASN A 10 10.04 6.59 2.33
CA ASN A 10 9.65 7.93 1.93
C ASN A 10 10.23 8.28 0.56
N ASN A 11 9.35 8.62 -0.40
CA ASN A 11 9.69 9.22 -1.70
C ASN A 11 10.61 8.40 -2.61
N SER A 12 10.52 7.07 -2.57
CA SER A 12 11.21 6.25 -3.55
C SER A 12 10.67 6.54 -4.95
N PHE A 13 11.55 6.98 -5.83
CA PHE A 13 11.21 7.36 -7.21
C PHE A 13 12.32 6.90 -8.14
N SER A 14 11.95 6.20 -9.19
CA SER A 14 12.86 5.74 -10.25
C SER A 14 12.15 5.82 -11.61
N TYR A 15 12.79 5.23 -12.60
CA TYR A 15 12.25 5.13 -13.95
C TYR A 15 12.32 3.68 -14.42
N LEU A 16 11.44 3.32 -15.36
CA LEU A 16 11.54 2.05 -16.07
C LEU A 16 12.84 1.99 -16.86
N ALA A 17 13.62 0.94 -16.65
CA ALA A 17 14.84 0.69 -17.40
C ALA A 17 14.56 0.23 -18.84
N ILE A 18 13.44 -0.48 -19.03
CA ILE A 18 12.95 -0.98 -20.32
C ILE A 18 11.45 -0.75 -20.45
N ALA A 19 10.94 -0.77 -21.68
CA ALA A 19 9.51 -0.70 -21.93
C ALA A 19 8.76 -1.87 -21.28
N LEU A 20 7.57 -1.59 -20.76
CA LEU A 20 6.70 -2.55 -20.08
C LEU A 20 5.45 -2.78 -20.94
N SER A 21 5.23 -4.00 -21.41
CA SER A 21 4.00 -4.35 -22.11
C SER A 21 2.82 -4.51 -21.16
N ALA A 22 1.60 -4.37 -21.68
CA ALA A 22 0.37 -4.45 -20.88
C ALA A 22 0.22 -5.79 -20.14
N ASP A 23 0.69 -6.88 -20.72
CA ASP A 23 0.59 -8.25 -20.20
C ASP A 23 1.81 -8.67 -19.35
N ALA A 24 2.84 -7.81 -19.24
CA ALA A 24 4.04 -8.13 -18.47
C ALA A 24 3.74 -8.17 -16.97
N THR A 25 4.26 -9.17 -16.31
CA THR A 25 4.19 -9.37 -14.86
C THR A 25 5.50 -9.05 -14.15
N THR A 26 6.50 -8.59 -14.89
CA THR A 26 7.78 -8.14 -14.35
C THR A 26 8.14 -6.80 -14.97
N LEU A 27 8.72 -5.91 -14.17
CA LEU A 27 9.24 -4.62 -14.62
C LEU A 27 10.68 -4.44 -14.15
N GLN A 28 11.46 -3.66 -14.88
CA GLN A 28 12.83 -3.32 -14.50
C GLN A 28 12.94 -1.82 -14.24
N VAL A 29 13.62 -1.48 -13.14
CA VAL A 29 13.84 -0.10 -12.70
C VAL A 29 15.32 0.25 -12.79
N ASN A 30 15.63 1.54 -13.00
CA ASN A 30 17.01 2.02 -13.08
C ASN A 30 17.68 2.03 -11.69
N ASP A 31 17.01 2.62 -10.70
CA ASP A 31 17.51 2.72 -9.33
C ASP A 31 16.71 1.80 -8.43
N TRP A 32 17.24 0.62 -8.22
CA TRP A 32 16.55 -0.44 -7.50
C TRP A 32 16.72 -0.38 -5.98
N ASP A 33 17.78 0.23 -5.49
CA ASP A 33 18.17 0.29 -4.08
C ASP A 33 17.36 1.29 -3.26
N ILE A 34 16.62 2.17 -3.95
CA ILE A 34 15.71 3.14 -3.32
C ILE A 34 14.36 2.55 -2.92
N PHE A 35 14.03 1.34 -3.40
CA PHE A 35 12.77 0.68 -3.04
C PHE A 35 12.96 -0.24 -1.83
N PRO A 36 11.88 -0.52 -1.06
CA PRO A 36 11.95 -1.38 0.11
C PRO A 36 12.60 -2.73 -0.18
N GLN A 37 13.36 -3.24 0.79
CA GLN A 37 13.99 -4.56 0.70
C GLN A 37 12.99 -5.70 0.94
N ASN A 38 11.92 -5.41 1.67
CA ASN A 38 10.87 -6.35 1.99
C ASN A 38 9.64 -6.08 1.11
N TRP A 39 8.87 -7.09 0.85
CA TRP A 39 7.62 -7.03 0.08
C TRP A 39 6.44 -7.61 0.87
N PRO A 40 5.22 -7.34 0.45
CA PRO A 40 4.83 -6.55 -0.73
C PRO A 40 4.90 -5.04 -0.51
N PHE A 41 5.02 -4.29 -1.61
CA PHE A 41 4.85 -2.83 -1.61
C PHE A 41 4.12 -2.36 -2.88
N ILE A 42 3.57 -1.16 -2.84
CA ILE A 42 2.72 -0.62 -3.90
C ILE A 42 3.50 0.43 -4.69
N LEU A 43 3.44 0.32 -6.01
CA LEU A 43 4.06 1.24 -6.94
C LEU A 43 3.02 1.90 -7.83
N THR A 44 3.27 3.14 -8.17
CA THR A 44 2.57 3.87 -9.22
C THR A 44 3.48 4.00 -10.43
N LEU A 45 2.99 3.57 -11.58
CA LEU A 45 3.60 3.77 -12.89
C LEU A 45 2.90 4.93 -13.57
N GLU A 46 3.65 5.89 -14.11
CA GLU A 46 3.09 7.06 -14.77
C GLU A 46 3.82 7.34 -16.08
N HIS A 47 3.04 7.68 -17.09
CA HIS A 47 3.53 8.19 -18.36
C HIS A 47 3.05 9.63 -18.56
N TYR A 48 3.96 10.52 -18.90
CA TYR A 48 3.70 11.92 -19.16
C TYR A 48 3.89 12.22 -20.65
N ASP A 49 3.04 13.07 -21.20
CA ASP A 49 3.20 13.61 -22.54
C ASP A 49 4.26 14.72 -22.58
N ASP A 50 4.49 15.28 -23.79
CA ASP A 50 5.46 16.36 -24.00
C ASP A 50 5.10 17.66 -23.26
N ASP A 51 3.83 17.83 -22.86
CA ASP A 51 3.32 18.97 -22.09
C ASP A 51 3.29 18.69 -20.56
N TRP A 52 3.90 17.59 -20.11
CA TRP A 52 3.94 17.15 -18.72
C TRP A 52 2.57 16.81 -18.12
N ASN A 53 1.59 16.44 -18.94
CA ASN A 53 0.35 15.88 -18.41
C ASN A 53 0.49 14.36 -18.20
N CYS A 54 0.05 13.88 -17.07
CA CYS A 54 0.00 12.45 -16.82
C CYS A 54 -1.15 11.83 -17.63
N VAL A 55 -0.78 11.13 -18.71
CA VAL A 55 -1.74 10.53 -19.66
C VAL A 55 -2.05 9.07 -19.35
N LYS A 56 -1.16 8.39 -18.60
CA LYS A 56 -1.39 7.02 -18.11
C LYS A 56 -0.89 6.92 -16.67
N ARG A 57 -1.68 6.29 -15.84
CA ARG A 57 -1.30 5.94 -14.47
C ARG A 57 -1.83 4.55 -14.15
N GLU A 58 -0.98 3.70 -13.64
CA GLU A 58 -1.34 2.37 -13.17
C GLU A 58 -0.72 2.09 -11.81
N ILE A 59 -1.51 1.50 -10.92
CA ILE A 59 -1.05 1.08 -9.60
C ILE A 59 -0.82 -0.42 -9.65
N VAL A 60 0.37 -0.84 -9.26
CA VAL A 60 0.81 -2.23 -9.26
C VAL A 60 1.34 -2.62 -7.90
N LYS A 61 1.20 -3.90 -7.57
CA LYS A 61 1.73 -4.47 -6.32
C LYS A 61 2.98 -5.28 -6.63
N ALA A 62 4.12 -4.86 -6.12
CA ALA A 62 5.35 -5.64 -6.16
C ALA A 62 5.28 -6.76 -5.11
N THR A 63 5.54 -8.00 -5.55
CA THR A 63 5.45 -9.21 -4.71
C THR A 63 6.79 -9.89 -4.52
N GLU A 64 7.72 -9.66 -5.43
CA GLU A 64 9.08 -10.23 -5.38
C GLU A 64 10.05 -9.28 -6.07
N ARG A 65 11.32 -9.43 -5.77
CA ARG A 65 12.40 -8.65 -6.36
C ARG A 65 13.63 -9.51 -6.60
N ASP A 66 14.20 -9.36 -7.78
CA ASP A 66 15.51 -9.88 -8.13
C ASP A 66 16.33 -8.74 -8.76
N TRP A 67 17.25 -8.17 -7.96
CA TRP A 67 18.04 -6.98 -8.32
C TRP A 67 17.14 -5.82 -8.74
N ASN A 68 17.25 -5.40 -10.02
CA ASN A 68 16.47 -4.32 -10.61
C ASN A 68 15.14 -4.79 -11.24
N THR A 69 14.81 -6.07 -11.11
CA THR A 69 13.59 -6.67 -11.65
C THR A 69 12.60 -6.91 -10.53
N LEU A 70 11.41 -6.37 -10.68
CA LEU A 70 10.30 -6.53 -9.74
C LEU A 70 9.21 -7.40 -10.38
N THR A 71 8.77 -8.44 -9.67
CA THR A 71 7.57 -9.19 -10.02
C THR A 71 6.37 -8.42 -9.50
N VAL A 72 5.40 -8.15 -10.37
CA VAL A 72 4.26 -7.30 -10.03
C VAL A 72 2.93 -7.94 -10.38
N VAL A 73 1.94 -7.68 -9.53
CA VAL A 73 0.53 -7.87 -9.85
C VAL A 73 0.03 -6.58 -10.46
N ARG A 74 -0.41 -6.66 -11.71
CA ARG A 74 -0.98 -5.54 -12.48
C ARG A 74 -2.42 -5.29 -12.03
N TRP A 75 -2.92 -4.09 -12.22
CA TRP A 75 -4.29 -3.70 -11.86
C TRP A 75 -4.60 -3.80 -10.37
N PHE A 76 -3.67 -3.47 -9.56
CA PHE A 76 -3.87 -3.59 -8.13
C PHE A 76 -4.96 -2.63 -7.62
N GLU A 77 -5.01 -1.42 -8.19
CA GLU A 77 -6.09 -0.44 -7.97
C GLU A 77 -6.53 0.20 -9.29
N GLN A 78 -7.58 1.02 -9.23
CA GLN A 78 -8.11 1.72 -10.40
C GLN A 78 -7.06 2.63 -11.03
N CYS A 79 -6.92 2.53 -12.34
CA CYS A 79 -5.96 3.29 -13.14
C CYS A 79 -6.64 4.47 -13.83
N VAL A 80 -5.91 5.55 -14.04
CA VAL A 80 -6.38 6.71 -14.80
C VAL A 80 -5.77 6.64 -16.20
N ALA A 81 -6.62 6.61 -17.23
CA ALA A 81 -6.24 6.91 -18.59
C ALA A 81 -6.83 8.27 -18.96
N ASP A 82 -6.01 9.14 -19.52
CA ASP A 82 -6.52 10.34 -20.17
C ASP A 82 -6.92 9.95 -21.60
N ASP A 83 -8.22 9.73 -21.78
CA ASP A 83 -8.80 9.70 -23.12
C ASP A 83 -9.18 11.14 -23.44
N THR A 84 -8.55 11.73 -24.42
CA THR A 84 -8.79 13.09 -24.89
C THR A 84 -10.25 13.36 -25.31
N ALA A 85 -11.07 12.32 -25.46
CA ALA A 85 -12.50 12.38 -25.74
C ALA A 85 -13.36 12.39 -24.46
N ASN A 86 -12.80 12.00 -23.29
CA ASN A 86 -13.58 11.91 -22.05
C ASN A 86 -12.66 12.11 -20.84
N PRO A 87 -12.69 13.26 -20.16
CA PRO A 87 -11.72 13.58 -19.13
C PRO A 87 -11.83 12.58 -17.97
N LYS A 88 -10.72 11.86 -17.74
CA LYS A 88 -10.43 11.06 -16.56
C LYS A 88 -11.43 9.95 -16.25
N THR A 89 -11.66 9.04 -17.18
CA THR A 89 -12.35 7.79 -16.88
C THR A 89 -11.41 6.89 -16.10
N LEU A 90 -11.80 6.52 -14.88
CA LEU A 90 -11.16 5.46 -14.12
C LEU A 90 -11.39 4.14 -14.90
N GLN A 91 -10.36 3.64 -15.56
CA GLN A 91 -10.42 2.36 -16.26
C GLN A 91 -9.59 1.31 -15.52
N GLN A 92 -10.12 0.12 -15.43
CA GLN A 92 -9.31 -1.06 -15.14
C GLN A 92 -8.63 -1.48 -16.45
N ALA A 93 -7.46 -0.93 -16.72
CA ALA A 93 -6.73 -1.24 -17.93
C ALA A 93 -5.23 -1.40 -17.64
N GLN A 94 -4.62 -2.45 -18.17
CA GLN A 94 -3.17 -2.58 -18.20
C GLN A 94 -2.65 -1.72 -19.34
N PHE A 95 -1.68 -0.87 -19.04
CA PHE A 95 -1.10 0.02 -20.02
C PHE A 95 0.27 -0.49 -20.48
N ASN A 96 0.59 -0.16 -21.74
CA ASN A 96 1.98 -0.20 -22.18
C ASN A 96 2.68 1.08 -21.68
N PHE A 97 3.84 0.90 -21.06
CA PHE A 97 4.74 1.97 -20.67
C PHE A 97 6.01 1.90 -21.48
N VAL A 98 6.67 3.04 -21.66
CA VAL A 98 7.96 3.11 -22.36
C VAL A 98 9.12 3.16 -21.35
N ALA A 99 10.34 2.91 -21.81
CA ALA A 99 11.51 3.17 -20.99
C ALA A 99 11.52 4.65 -20.57
N TRP A 100 11.96 4.92 -19.33
CA TRP A 100 11.97 6.23 -18.68
C TRP A 100 10.62 6.72 -18.16
N ASP A 101 9.55 5.95 -18.29
CA ASP A 101 8.32 6.25 -17.54
C ASP A 101 8.59 6.14 -16.03
N SER A 102 7.89 6.98 -15.26
CA SER A 102 8.14 7.08 -13.83
C SER A 102 7.60 5.88 -13.05
N VAL A 103 8.35 5.49 -12.02
CA VAL A 103 7.98 4.46 -11.04
C VAL A 103 8.17 5.05 -9.66
N SER A 104 7.11 5.19 -8.90
CA SER A 104 7.15 5.76 -7.55
C SER A 104 6.47 4.87 -6.53
N LEU A 105 6.98 4.89 -5.29
CA LEU A 105 6.27 4.34 -4.15
C LEU A 105 5.19 5.32 -3.72
N THR A 106 3.95 4.88 -3.71
CA THR A 106 2.81 5.76 -3.43
C THR A 106 1.89 5.14 -2.38
N LEU A 107 1.37 6.00 -1.50
CA LEU A 107 0.27 5.62 -0.63
C LEU A 107 -1.01 5.49 -1.46
N THR A 108 -1.55 4.30 -1.50
CA THR A 108 -2.81 4.02 -2.20
C THR A 108 -4.00 4.07 -1.25
N SER A 109 -5.20 4.15 -1.81
CA SER A 109 -6.44 4.10 -1.02
C SER A 109 -6.57 2.76 -0.28
N GLU A 110 -6.12 1.65 -0.88
CA GLU A 110 -6.15 0.33 -0.25
C GLU A 110 -5.21 0.29 0.96
N LEU A 111 -3.97 0.77 0.81
CA LEU A 111 -3.02 0.83 1.92
C LEU A 111 -3.54 1.70 3.06
N ILE A 112 -4.16 2.85 2.76
CA ILE A 112 -4.78 3.71 3.77
C ILE A 112 -5.91 2.96 4.48
N THR A 113 -6.75 2.24 3.73
CA THR A 113 -7.84 1.44 4.29
C THR A 113 -7.33 0.32 5.19
N ASP A 114 -6.28 -0.37 4.78
CA ASP A 114 -5.65 -1.42 5.59
C ASP A 114 -5.08 -0.87 6.90
N ILE A 115 -4.42 0.28 6.86
CA ILE A 115 -3.93 0.98 8.05
C ILE A 115 -5.09 1.37 8.96
N GLN A 116 -6.17 1.93 8.41
CA GLN A 116 -7.36 2.30 9.18
C GLN A 116 -8.02 1.08 9.85
N ASN A 117 -8.14 -0.02 9.14
CA ASN A 117 -8.68 -1.27 9.67
C ASN A 117 -7.83 -1.82 10.82
N GLU A 118 -6.49 -1.75 10.70
CA GLU A 118 -5.60 -2.18 11.76
C GLU A 118 -5.69 -1.27 12.99
N ILE A 119 -5.74 0.03 12.80
CA ILE A 119 -5.94 0.99 13.90
C ILE A 119 -7.24 0.68 14.63
N THR A 120 -8.33 0.45 13.90
CA THR A 120 -9.63 0.10 14.50
C THR A 120 -9.52 -1.19 15.32
N ARG A 121 -8.90 -2.23 14.77
CA ARG A 121 -8.67 -3.50 15.46
C ARG A 121 -7.86 -3.33 16.74
N GLN A 122 -6.83 -2.49 16.73
CA GLN A 122 -6.02 -2.21 17.92
C GLN A 122 -6.81 -1.44 18.98
N LEU A 123 -7.64 -0.50 18.57
CA LEU A 123 -8.54 0.22 19.48
C LEU A 123 -9.52 -0.74 20.18
N ASP A 124 -10.16 -1.65 19.43
CA ASP A 124 -11.08 -2.65 20.00
C ASP A 124 -10.37 -3.56 21.03
N ASN A 125 -9.12 -3.93 20.73
CA ASN A 125 -8.31 -4.72 21.68
C ASN A 125 -7.99 -3.94 22.95
N LEU A 126 -7.68 -2.64 22.84
CA LEU A 126 -7.41 -1.78 23.99
C LEU A 126 -8.68 -1.57 24.83
N GLU A 127 -9.84 -1.36 24.23
CA GLU A 127 -11.12 -1.24 24.92
C GLU A 127 -11.45 -2.53 25.70
N THR A 128 -11.20 -3.69 25.07
CA THR A 128 -11.38 -4.99 25.73
C THR A 128 -10.46 -5.14 26.95
N ALA A 129 -9.18 -4.80 26.79
CA ALA A 129 -8.20 -4.84 27.88
C ALA A 129 -8.57 -3.87 29.02
N GLN A 130 -9.03 -2.67 28.70
CA GLN A 130 -9.50 -1.67 29.66
C GLN A 130 -10.69 -2.21 30.47
N SER A 131 -11.64 -2.86 29.80
CA SER A 131 -12.81 -3.49 30.46
C SER A 131 -12.39 -4.59 31.42
N CYS A 132 -11.40 -5.42 31.07
CA CYS A 132 -10.86 -6.45 31.96
C CYS A 132 -10.21 -5.82 33.19
N ILE A 133 -9.41 -4.75 33.00
CA ILE A 133 -8.76 -4.05 34.12
C ILE A 133 -9.82 -3.50 35.09
N THR A 134 -10.84 -2.82 34.60
CA THR A 134 -11.93 -2.26 35.41
C THR A 134 -12.64 -3.36 36.20
N THR A 135 -12.87 -4.53 35.61
CA THR A 135 -13.48 -5.68 36.28
C THR A 135 -12.58 -6.20 37.39
N ASP A 136 -11.28 -6.30 37.16
CA ASP A 136 -10.34 -6.79 38.19
C ASP A 136 -10.18 -5.78 39.34
N GLU A 137 -10.16 -4.47 39.04
CA GLU A 137 -10.19 -3.41 40.06
C GLU A 137 -11.42 -3.54 40.98
N GLN A 138 -12.59 -3.80 40.40
CA GLN A 138 -13.81 -4.03 41.20
C GLN A 138 -13.69 -5.25 42.08
N ARG A 139 -13.17 -6.36 41.58
CA ARG A 139 -12.95 -7.59 42.36
C ARG A 139 -11.97 -7.38 43.50
N ILE A 140 -10.92 -6.60 43.28
CA ILE A 140 -9.97 -6.24 44.35
C ILE A 140 -10.68 -5.44 45.44
N SER A 141 -11.45 -4.43 45.07
CA SER A 141 -12.22 -3.59 46.00
C SER A 141 -13.21 -4.41 46.82
N ASP A 142 -13.88 -5.37 46.20
CA ASP A 142 -14.83 -6.28 46.89
C ASP A 142 -14.11 -7.17 47.92
N ILE A 143 -12.93 -7.69 47.58
CA ILE A 143 -12.09 -8.48 48.49
C ILE A 143 -11.59 -7.63 49.66
N GLU A 144 -11.11 -6.41 49.39
CA GLU A 144 -10.68 -5.49 50.45
C GLU A 144 -11.82 -5.16 51.42
N THR A 145 -13.02 -4.93 50.88
CA THR A 145 -14.22 -4.69 51.68
C THR A 145 -14.56 -5.92 52.56
N PHE A 146 -14.45 -7.10 52.00
CA PHE A 146 -14.69 -8.34 52.76
C PHE A 146 -13.66 -8.50 53.88
N ILE A 147 -12.38 -8.29 53.62
CA ILE A 147 -11.32 -8.41 54.64
C ILE A 147 -11.52 -7.39 55.78
N ASN A 148 -11.92 -6.17 55.45
CA ASN A 148 -12.11 -5.12 56.47
C ASN A 148 -13.36 -5.33 57.34
N ASN A 149 -14.26 -6.24 56.96
CA ASN A 149 -15.45 -6.58 57.71
C ASN A 149 -15.31 -7.89 58.52
N LEU A 150 -14.15 -8.54 58.48
CA LEU A 150 -13.81 -9.68 59.32
C LEU A 150 -13.26 -9.23 60.67
#